data_fdb3d1a3bf35459276c978a7946c9add
#
_entry.id   fdb3d1a3bf35459276c978a7946c9add
#
_cell.length_a   1.000
_cell.length_b   1.000
_cell.length_c   1.000
_cell.angle_alpha   90.00
_cell.angle_beta   90.00
_cell.angle_gamma   90.00
#
_symmetry.space_group_name_H-M   'P 1'
#
loop_
_entity.id
_entity.type
_entity.pdbx_description
1 polymer ?
#
loop_
_entity_poly.entity_id
_entity_poly.type
_entity_poly.pdbx_seq_one_letter_code
_entity_poly.pdbx_strand_id
1 'polypeptide(L)'
;NAIVVEIQDVGSRYFNYTKDIFRLMMLLMVIDEPPALYIVDHINPAGRVVEGTIPTGECESFIPRVAHRHGLTLGELCNLFYAEIGAKYPLHVISALASDYNKDLLPWTIAPASDIPGMFTCYMYSGGGLWNNTNITPAIGTARPYEYFGAPFITHGPYDRLPTPDGVLLRPCSFKPSAG
;
A
#
# COMPACT_ATOMS: atom_id res chain seq x y z
N ASN A 1 -17.82 14.04 -19.74
CA ASN A 1 -16.42 13.58 -19.61
C ASN A 1 -16.29 12.68 -18.39
N ALA A 2 -15.41 11.70 -18.45
CA ALA A 2 -15.16 10.78 -17.36
C ALA A 2 -13.65 10.46 -17.24
N ILE A 3 -13.20 10.23 -16.02
CA ILE A 3 -11.88 9.69 -15.71
C ILE A 3 -12.09 8.29 -15.14
N VAL A 4 -11.42 7.30 -15.68
CA VAL A 4 -11.43 5.92 -15.17
C VAL A 4 -10.06 5.63 -14.60
N VAL A 5 -10.03 5.16 -13.36
CA VAL A 5 -8.82 4.75 -12.64
C VAL A 5 -8.92 3.27 -12.36
N GLU A 6 -7.97 2.51 -12.88
CA GLU A 6 -7.79 1.10 -12.60
C GLU A 6 -6.34 0.86 -12.20
N ILE A 7 -6.12 0.70 -10.90
CA ILE A 7 -4.82 0.37 -10.33
C ILE A 7 -5.01 -0.61 -9.17
N GLN A 8 -3.93 -1.31 -8.83
CA GLN A 8 -3.91 -2.20 -7.69
C GLN A 8 -3.25 -1.49 -6.49
N ASP A 9 -4.01 -1.28 -5.43
CA ASP A 9 -3.47 -0.88 -4.13
C ASP A 9 -2.79 -2.05 -3.42
N VAL A 10 -1.91 -1.76 -2.46
CA VAL A 10 -1.13 -2.76 -1.72
C VAL A 10 -1.53 -2.91 -0.24
N GLY A 11 -2.54 -2.17 0.19
CA GLY A 11 -3.03 -2.21 1.57
C GLY A 11 -2.23 -1.38 2.58
N SER A 12 -1.29 -0.56 2.12
CA SER A 12 -0.43 0.27 2.97
C SER A 12 -0.62 1.76 2.71
N ARG A 13 -0.92 2.54 3.76
CA ARG A 13 -1.21 3.98 3.69
C ARG A 13 -0.22 4.80 2.88
N TYR A 14 1.05 4.46 2.89
CA TYR A 14 2.12 5.21 2.24
C TYR A 14 2.38 4.81 0.78
N PHE A 15 1.56 3.96 0.19
CA PHE A 15 1.71 3.58 -1.21
C PHE A 15 1.43 4.75 -2.15
N ASN A 16 2.37 5.04 -3.04
CA ASN A 16 2.37 6.28 -3.82
C ASN A 16 1.16 6.45 -4.74
N TYR A 17 0.70 5.38 -5.38
CA TYR A 17 -0.44 5.47 -6.32
C TYR A 17 -1.72 5.91 -5.64
N THR A 18 -1.95 5.47 -4.41
CA THR A 18 -3.09 5.92 -3.60
C THR A 18 -3.01 7.41 -3.31
N LYS A 19 -1.83 7.93 -2.99
CA LYS A 19 -1.61 9.37 -2.82
C LYS A 19 -1.89 10.16 -4.11
N ASP A 20 -1.49 9.62 -5.26
CA ASP A 20 -1.73 10.28 -6.54
C ASP A 20 -3.22 10.33 -6.90
N ILE A 21 -3.99 9.29 -6.58
CA ILE A 21 -5.45 9.32 -6.70
C ILE A 21 -6.06 10.38 -5.79
N PHE A 22 -5.61 10.49 -4.55
CA PHE A 22 -6.13 11.50 -3.64
C PHE A 22 -5.78 12.93 -4.09
N ARG A 23 -4.59 13.14 -4.68
CA ARG A 23 -4.26 14.41 -5.35
C ARG A 23 -5.21 14.70 -6.51
N LEU A 24 -5.51 13.69 -7.34
CA LEU A 24 -6.50 13.81 -8.40
C LEU A 24 -7.86 14.20 -7.84
N MET A 25 -8.30 13.55 -6.77
CA MET A 25 -9.58 13.82 -6.11
C MET A 25 -9.65 15.27 -5.59
N MET A 26 -8.56 15.79 -5.01
CA MET A 26 -8.47 17.18 -4.58
C MET A 26 -8.50 18.15 -5.77
N LEU A 27 -7.84 17.82 -6.88
CA LEU A 27 -7.87 18.64 -8.10
C LEU A 27 -9.27 18.73 -8.70
N LEU A 28 -10.05 17.63 -8.64
CA LEU A 28 -11.43 17.64 -9.14
C LEU A 28 -12.34 18.61 -8.36
N MET A 29 -12.01 18.92 -7.12
CA MET A 29 -12.81 19.87 -6.31
C MET A 29 -12.70 21.32 -6.77
N VAL A 30 -11.63 21.67 -7.46
CA VAL A 30 -11.37 23.06 -7.92
C VAL A 30 -11.75 23.28 -9.39
N ILE A 31 -12.31 22.30 -10.05
CA ILE A 31 -12.79 22.36 -11.43
C ILE A 31 -14.27 22.71 -11.41
N ASP A 32 -14.70 23.70 -12.18
CA ASP A 32 -16.10 24.17 -12.24
C ASP A 32 -17.06 23.08 -12.73
N GLU A 33 -16.68 22.32 -13.76
CA GLU A 33 -17.42 21.20 -14.31
C GLU A 33 -16.54 19.94 -14.30
N PRO A 34 -16.34 19.33 -13.13
CA PRO A 34 -15.45 18.18 -13.01
C PRO A 34 -16.00 16.96 -13.75
N PRO A 35 -15.15 16.19 -14.42
CA PRO A 35 -15.55 14.89 -14.96
C PRO A 35 -15.96 13.94 -13.85
N ALA A 36 -16.82 12.97 -14.18
CA ALA A 36 -17.11 11.86 -13.27
C ALA A 36 -15.86 10.99 -13.06
N LEU A 37 -15.59 10.62 -11.81
CA LEU A 37 -14.48 9.75 -11.45
C LEU A 37 -15.00 8.32 -11.23
N TYR A 38 -14.44 7.38 -11.98
CA TYR A 38 -14.72 5.95 -11.86
C TYR A 38 -13.50 5.24 -11.30
N ILE A 39 -13.67 4.52 -10.21
CA ILE A 39 -12.64 3.67 -9.59
C ILE A 39 -13.01 2.22 -9.86
N VAL A 40 -12.18 1.52 -10.61
CA VAL A 40 -12.29 0.06 -10.76
C VAL A 40 -11.63 -0.56 -9.54
N ASP A 41 -12.44 -1.11 -8.67
CA ASP A 41 -12.01 -1.58 -7.36
C ASP A 41 -11.54 -3.03 -7.40
N HIS A 42 -10.41 -3.30 -6.79
CA HIS A 42 -9.80 -4.61 -6.67
C HIS A 42 -9.66 -5.02 -5.21
N ILE A 43 -9.38 -6.29 -4.97
CA ILE A 43 -9.10 -6.79 -3.62
C ILE A 43 -7.94 -6.05 -2.98
N ASN A 44 -7.94 -5.97 -1.65
CA ASN A 44 -6.75 -5.57 -0.91
C ASN A 44 -5.85 -6.81 -0.71
N PRO A 45 -4.67 -6.89 -1.37
CA PRO A 45 -3.81 -8.07 -1.30
C PRO A 45 -3.17 -8.27 0.07
N ALA A 46 -3.08 -7.23 0.89
CA ALA A 46 -2.67 -7.34 2.28
C ALA A 46 -3.81 -7.80 3.22
N GLY A 47 -5.01 -8.03 2.70
CA GLY A 47 -6.16 -8.49 3.45
C GLY A 47 -6.90 -7.39 4.22
N ARG A 48 -7.85 -7.79 5.07
CA ARG A 48 -8.77 -6.88 5.78
C ARG A 48 -8.34 -6.54 7.20
N VAL A 49 -7.22 -7.05 7.66
CA VAL A 49 -6.72 -6.75 9.01
C VAL A 49 -6.20 -5.32 9.07
N VAL A 50 -6.51 -4.63 10.14
CA VAL A 50 -6.07 -3.26 10.40
C VAL A 50 -4.94 -3.30 11.43
N GLU A 51 -3.80 -2.71 11.08
CA GLU A 51 -2.61 -2.72 11.93
C GLU A 51 -1.87 -1.37 11.87
N GLY A 52 -1.14 -1.08 12.94
CA GLY A 52 -0.36 0.13 13.07
C GLY A 52 -1.17 1.35 13.48
N THR A 53 -0.51 2.50 13.55
CA THR A 53 -1.09 3.74 14.07
C THR A 53 -1.77 4.57 12.97
N ILE A 54 -2.77 5.34 13.38
CA ILE A 54 -3.33 6.42 12.57
C ILE A 54 -2.45 7.67 12.78
N PRO A 55 -2.08 8.41 11.73
CA PRO A 55 -1.28 9.62 11.87
C PRO A 55 -2.01 10.65 12.75
N THR A 56 -1.27 11.25 13.69
CA THR A 56 -1.74 12.37 14.51
C THR A 56 -1.00 13.63 14.10
N GLY A 57 -1.68 14.76 14.05
CA GLY A 57 -1.09 16.04 13.65
C GLY A 57 -1.34 16.40 12.19
N GLU A 58 -0.59 17.38 11.70
CA GLU A 58 -0.66 17.81 10.31
C GLU A 58 0.05 16.78 9.41
N CYS A 59 -0.76 16.03 8.67
CA CYS A 59 -0.28 15.20 7.59
C CYS A 59 -0.48 15.95 6.26
N GLU A 60 0.30 15.59 5.25
CA GLU A 60 0.01 16.03 3.89
C GLU A 60 -1.48 15.73 3.57
N SER A 61 -2.19 16.71 3.01
CA SER A 61 -3.65 16.67 2.82
C SER A 61 -4.16 15.51 1.94
N PHE A 62 -3.26 14.88 1.22
CA PHE A 62 -3.54 13.72 0.35
C PHE A 62 -3.06 12.38 0.94
N ILE A 63 -2.71 12.33 2.23
CA ILE A 63 -2.45 11.08 2.93
C ILE A 63 -3.69 10.74 3.76
N PRO A 64 -4.33 9.58 3.54
CA PRO A 64 -5.53 9.22 4.26
C PRO A 64 -5.25 9.05 5.76
N ARG A 65 -6.18 9.49 6.59
CA ARG A 65 -6.13 9.28 8.04
C ARG A 65 -6.60 7.88 8.41
N VAL A 66 -5.88 6.89 7.93
CA VAL A 66 -6.14 5.48 8.20
C VAL A 66 -4.94 4.84 8.87
N ALA A 67 -5.13 3.65 9.43
CA ALA A 67 -4.05 2.85 10.00
C ALA A 67 -2.99 2.55 8.95
N HIS A 68 -1.80 2.23 9.39
CA HIS A 68 -0.64 1.93 8.56
C HIS A 68 -0.94 0.84 7.52
N ARG A 69 -1.46 -0.30 7.96
CA ARG A 69 -2.13 -1.31 7.15
C ARG A 69 -3.63 -1.09 7.35
N HIS A 70 -4.31 -0.58 6.34
CA HIS A 70 -5.64 0.00 6.52
C HIS A 70 -6.80 -1.00 6.36
N GLY A 71 -6.57 -2.16 5.75
CA GLY A 71 -7.59 -3.18 5.56
C GLY A 71 -8.72 -2.81 4.61
N LEU A 72 -8.62 -1.71 3.88
CA LEU A 72 -9.63 -1.22 2.93
C LEU A 72 -9.22 -1.52 1.50
N THR A 73 -10.19 -1.64 0.60
CA THR A 73 -9.92 -1.61 -0.84
C THR A 73 -9.67 -0.18 -1.30
N LEU A 74 -9.17 -0.01 -2.53
CA LEU A 74 -8.98 1.32 -3.10
C LEU A 74 -10.31 2.09 -3.19
N GLY A 75 -11.38 1.41 -3.60
CA GLY A 75 -12.70 2.02 -3.68
C GLY A 75 -13.23 2.47 -2.32
N GLU A 76 -13.02 1.67 -1.29
CA GLU A 76 -13.36 2.04 0.09
C GLU A 76 -12.54 3.24 0.59
N LEU A 77 -11.24 3.29 0.28
CA LEU A 77 -10.39 4.44 0.59
C LEU A 77 -10.84 5.70 -0.13
N CYS A 78 -11.17 5.60 -1.42
CA CYS A 78 -11.68 6.73 -2.19
C CYS A 78 -13.01 7.26 -1.63
N ASN A 79 -13.93 6.38 -1.24
CA ASN A 79 -15.18 6.79 -0.60
C ASN A 79 -14.94 7.48 0.74
N LEU A 80 -14.03 6.95 1.56
CA LEU A 80 -13.66 7.57 2.84
C LEU A 80 -13.09 8.96 2.60
N PHE A 81 -12.11 9.09 1.72
CA PHE A 81 -11.47 10.36 1.41
C PHE A 81 -12.44 11.36 0.77
N TYR A 82 -13.32 10.89 -0.11
CA TYR A 82 -14.38 11.71 -0.71
C TYR A 82 -15.27 12.38 0.35
N ALA A 83 -15.65 11.61 1.36
CA ALA A 83 -16.43 12.14 2.48
C ALA A 83 -15.63 13.11 3.35
N GLU A 84 -14.35 12.80 3.64
CA GLU A 84 -13.47 13.66 4.45
C GLU A 84 -13.25 15.04 3.80
N ILE A 85 -13.05 15.11 2.50
CA ILE A 85 -12.83 16.37 1.79
C ILE A 85 -14.13 17.11 1.45
N GLY A 86 -15.29 16.52 1.72
CA GLY A 86 -16.58 17.08 1.39
C GLY A 86 -16.84 17.25 -0.12
N ALA A 87 -16.28 16.33 -0.93
CA ALA A 87 -16.39 16.37 -2.37
C ALA A 87 -17.84 16.22 -2.85
N LYS A 88 -18.17 16.77 -4.03
CA LYS A 88 -19.53 16.77 -4.60
C LYS A 88 -19.59 16.35 -6.07
N TYR A 89 -18.43 16.12 -6.71
CA TYR A 89 -18.40 15.61 -8.09
C TYR A 89 -18.86 14.13 -8.13
N PRO A 90 -19.31 13.62 -9.28
CA PRO A 90 -19.75 12.23 -9.39
C PRO A 90 -18.59 11.27 -9.16
N LEU A 91 -18.69 10.44 -8.12
CA LEU A 91 -17.76 9.34 -7.83
C LEU A 91 -18.50 8.02 -7.96
N HIS A 92 -17.93 7.11 -8.73
CA HIS A 92 -18.45 5.75 -8.95
C HIS A 92 -17.38 4.73 -8.63
N VAL A 93 -17.65 3.84 -7.70
CA VAL A 93 -16.81 2.68 -7.40
C VAL A 93 -17.41 1.46 -8.08
N ILE A 94 -16.65 0.86 -8.99
CA ILE A 94 -17.04 -0.35 -9.72
C ILE A 94 -16.29 -1.51 -9.10
N SER A 95 -17.00 -2.32 -8.32
CA SER A 95 -16.41 -3.53 -7.75
C SER A 95 -16.24 -4.59 -8.83
N ALA A 96 -15.04 -5.08 -9.01
CA ALA A 96 -14.76 -6.18 -9.94
C ALA A 96 -15.26 -7.54 -9.42
N LEU A 97 -15.61 -7.63 -8.15
CA LEU A 97 -15.95 -8.88 -7.47
C LEU A 97 -17.26 -8.75 -6.69
N ALA A 98 -17.99 -9.86 -6.59
CA ALA A 98 -19.19 -9.95 -5.77
C ALA A 98 -18.88 -9.68 -4.27
N SER A 99 -19.92 -9.35 -3.52
CA SER A 99 -19.87 -9.15 -2.08
C SER A 99 -19.05 -10.22 -1.39
N ASP A 100 -18.35 -10.15 -0.40
CA ASP A 100 -17.54 -11.11 0.34
C ASP A 100 -16.13 -11.43 -0.22
N TYR A 101 -15.82 -10.91 -1.38
CA TYR A 101 -14.44 -10.97 -1.85
C TYR A 101 -13.51 -10.34 -0.79
N ASN A 102 -12.43 -10.79 -0.54
CA ASN A 102 -11.50 -10.17 0.38
C ASN A 102 -11.69 -10.52 1.88
N LYS A 103 -12.57 -11.45 2.21
CA LYS A 103 -12.54 -12.07 3.54
C LYS A 103 -11.29 -12.94 3.69
N ASP A 104 -10.96 -13.65 2.61
CA ASP A 104 -9.77 -14.48 2.50
C ASP A 104 -8.79 -13.87 1.49
N LEU A 105 -7.51 -14.25 1.59
CA LEU A 105 -6.52 -13.87 0.62
C LEU A 105 -6.80 -14.59 -0.70
N LEU A 106 -7.40 -13.88 -1.64
CA LEU A 106 -7.64 -14.41 -2.98
C LEU A 106 -6.40 -14.27 -3.85
N PRO A 107 -6.12 -15.22 -4.75
CA PRO A 107 -5.09 -15.07 -5.75
C PRO A 107 -5.36 -13.83 -6.61
N TRP A 108 -4.37 -13.01 -6.82
CA TRP A 108 -4.44 -11.88 -7.73
C TRP A 108 -3.32 -11.97 -8.77
N THR A 109 -3.54 -11.39 -9.92
CA THR A 109 -2.70 -11.64 -11.10
C THR A 109 -1.95 -10.39 -11.58
N ILE A 110 -2.28 -9.23 -11.02
CA ILE A 110 -1.71 -7.94 -11.45
C ILE A 110 -0.71 -7.46 -10.40
N ALA A 111 0.56 -7.34 -10.76
CA ALA A 111 1.57 -6.73 -9.90
C ALA A 111 1.29 -5.22 -9.77
N PRO A 112 1.20 -4.66 -8.54
CA PRO A 112 0.93 -3.23 -8.35
C PRO A 112 2.05 -2.34 -8.87
N ALA A 113 3.29 -2.80 -8.74
CA ALA A 113 4.48 -2.11 -9.19
C ALA A 113 5.59 -3.13 -9.52
N SER A 114 6.62 -2.68 -10.24
CA SER A 114 7.74 -3.54 -10.63
C SER A 114 8.51 -4.14 -9.45
N ASP A 115 8.54 -3.44 -8.34
CA ASP A 115 9.19 -3.85 -7.10
C ASP A 115 8.22 -4.51 -6.09
N ILE A 116 6.98 -4.73 -6.50
CA ILE A 116 5.96 -5.45 -5.74
C ILE A 116 5.37 -6.56 -6.65
N PRO A 117 6.12 -7.65 -6.86
CA PRO A 117 5.77 -8.64 -7.88
C PRO A 117 4.64 -9.58 -7.48
N GLY A 118 4.20 -9.60 -6.22
CA GLY A 118 3.21 -10.54 -5.77
C GLY A 118 2.51 -10.17 -4.47
N MET A 119 1.48 -10.93 -4.17
CA MET A 119 0.63 -10.71 -3.00
C MET A 119 1.41 -10.79 -1.68
N PHE A 120 2.34 -11.74 -1.56
CA PHE A 120 3.17 -11.87 -0.37
C PHE A 120 4.06 -10.63 -0.16
N THR A 121 4.58 -10.07 -1.25
CA THR A 121 5.34 -8.82 -1.19
C THR A 121 4.48 -7.64 -0.70
N CYS A 122 3.21 -7.56 -1.08
CA CYS A 122 2.29 -6.55 -0.54
C CYS A 122 2.15 -6.66 0.98
N TYR A 123 2.06 -7.89 1.48
CA TYR A 123 2.01 -8.16 2.91
C TYR A 123 3.27 -7.66 3.61
N MET A 124 4.43 -8.02 3.06
CA MET A 124 5.73 -7.63 3.61
C MET A 124 6.01 -6.14 3.44
N TYR A 125 5.45 -5.51 2.39
CA TYR A 125 5.59 -4.07 2.14
C TYR A 125 5.06 -3.22 3.30
N SER A 126 4.00 -3.64 3.96
CA SER A 126 3.44 -2.92 5.11
C SER A 126 4.46 -2.69 6.24
N GLY A 127 5.36 -3.62 6.47
CA GLY A 127 6.48 -3.46 7.42
C GLY A 127 7.76 -3.02 6.73
N GLY A 128 8.12 -3.69 5.64
CA GLY A 128 9.38 -3.48 4.92
C GLY A 128 9.53 -2.08 4.32
N GLY A 129 8.42 -1.44 3.96
CA GLY A 129 8.43 -0.06 3.48
C GLY A 129 8.87 0.97 4.51
N LEU A 130 8.85 0.63 5.81
CA LEU A 130 9.38 1.50 6.87
C LEU A 130 10.90 1.66 6.80
N TRP A 131 11.60 0.76 6.14
CA TRP A 131 13.04 0.89 5.90
C TRP A 131 13.39 1.94 4.84
N ASN A 132 12.40 2.37 4.02
CA ASN A 132 12.64 3.41 3.04
C ASN A 132 13.13 4.70 3.74
N ASN A 133 14.13 5.35 3.13
CA ASN A 133 14.80 6.53 3.68
C ASN A 133 15.61 6.27 4.96
N THR A 134 15.91 5.02 5.27
CA THR A 134 16.89 4.65 6.29
C THR A 134 18.19 4.14 5.63
N ASN A 135 19.19 3.82 6.43
CA ASN A 135 20.42 3.17 5.96
C ASN A 135 20.30 1.63 5.88
N ILE A 136 19.08 1.10 5.99
CA ILE A 136 18.76 -0.32 5.76
C ILE A 136 18.01 -0.42 4.44
N THR A 137 18.48 -1.28 3.54
CA THR A 137 17.78 -1.55 2.29
C THR A 137 16.71 -2.62 2.49
N PRO A 138 15.47 -2.42 1.98
CA PRO A 138 14.45 -3.44 1.93
C PRO A 138 14.60 -4.36 0.71
N ALA A 139 15.80 -4.51 0.18
CA ALA A 139 16.16 -5.39 -0.93
C ALA A 139 15.41 -5.12 -2.26
N ILE A 140 15.08 -3.87 -2.53
CA ILE A 140 14.53 -3.46 -3.84
C ILE A 140 15.52 -3.85 -4.94
N GLY A 141 15.00 -4.33 -6.06
CA GLY A 141 15.80 -4.81 -7.19
C GLY A 141 16.32 -6.25 -7.04
N THR A 142 15.88 -6.98 -6.03
CA THR A 142 16.09 -8.42 -5.90
C THR A 142 14.82 -9.19 -6.31
N ALA A 143 14.90 -10.53 -6.34
CA ALA A 143 13.73 -11.38 -6.59
C ALA A 143 12.69 -11.35 -5.44
N ARG A 144 13.06 -10.81 -4.28
CA ARG A 144 12.20 -10.76 -3.07
C ARG A 144 12.29 -9.42 -2.37
N PRO A 145 11.85 -8.35 -3.03
CA PRO A 145 11.84 -7.01 -2.42
C PRO A 145 10.92 -7.00 -1.19
N TYR A 146 11.32 -6.23 -0.18
CA TYR A 146 10.65 -6.11 1.12
C TYR A 146 10.59 -7.38 1.98
N GLU A 147 10.94 -8.55 1.41
CA GLU A 147 11.06 -9.80 2.16
C GLU A 147 12.45 -10.00 2.78
N TYR A 148 13.44 -9.27 2.27
CA TYR A 148 14.77 -9.17 2.83
C TYR A 148 15.01 -7.74 3.31
N PHE A 149 15.85 -7.60 4.31
CA PHE A 149 16.37 -6.30 4.73
C PHE A 149 17.83 -6.45 5.17
N GLY A 150 18.59 -5.40 5.02
CA GLY A 150 20.00 -5.44 5.40
C GLY A 150 20.76 -4.17 5.10
N ALA A 151 22.01 -4.16 5.50
CA ALA A 151 22.94 -3.08 5.21
C ALA A 151 24.38 -3.63 5.21
N PRO A 152 25.35 -2.93 4.57
CA PRO A 152 26.74 -3.38 4.54
C PRO A 152 27.39 -3.50 5.93
N PHE A 153 26.89 -2.75 6.91
CA PHE A 153 27.39 -2.77 8.29
C PHE A 153 26.76 -3.88 9.14
N ILE A 154 25.72 -4.55 8.67
CA ILE A 154 25.12 -5.70 9.36
C ILE A 154 25.96 -6.93 9.03
N THR A 155 26.75 -7.33 9.98
CA THR A 155 27.59 -8.55 9.88
C THR A 155 26.83 -9.77 10.40
N HIS A 156 27.32 -10.95 10.02
CA HIS A 156 26.79 -12.20 10.53
C HIS A 156 26.94 -12.23 12.07
N GLY A 157 25.81 -12.16 12.76
CA GLY A 157 25.72 -12.16 14.20
C GLY A 157 24.66 -13.14 14.71
N PRO A 158 24.48 -13.23 16.00
CA PRO A 158 23.49 -14.14 16.60
C PRO A 158 22.07 -13.59 16.37
N TYR A 159 21.54 -13.78 15.17
CA TYR A 159 20.17 -13.36 14.79
C TYR A 159 19.09 -14.10 15.58
N ASP A 160 19.45 -15.27 16.13
CA ASP A 160 18.66 -16.03 17.09
C ASP A 160 18.37 -15.29 18.41
N ARG A 161 19.12 -14.22 18.68
CA ARG A 161 18.91 -13.35 19.86
C ARG A 161 18.03 -12.15 19.58
N LEU A 162 17.65 -11.90 18.33
CA LEU A 162 16.71 -10.82 18.00
C LEU A 162 15.30 -11.25 18.44
N PRO A 163 14.60 -10.41 19.21
CA PRO A 163 13.22 -10.68 19.53
C PRO A 163 12.39 -10.69 18.25
N THR A 164 11.77 -11.80 17.93
CA THR A 164 10.86 -11.92 16.80
C THR A 164 9.46 -12.20 17.31
N PRO A 165 8.41 -11.66 16.65
CA PRO A 165 7.05 -12.05 16.95
C PRO A 165 6.82 -13.55 16.71
N ASP A 166 5.80 -14.10 17.35
CA ASP A 166 5.40 -15.49 17.13
C ASP A 166 5.11 -15.74 15.65
N GLY A 167 5.61 -16.85 15.13
CA GLY A 167 5.46 -17.23 13.73
C GLY A 167 6.44 -16.56 12.77
N VAL A 168 7.34 -15.68 13.25
CA VAL A 168 8.39 -15.05 12.45
C VAL A 168 9.72 -15.75 12.65
N LEU A 169 10.38 -16.13 11.56
CA LEU A 169 11.71 -16.68 11.55
C LEU A 169 12.65 -15.79 10.75
N LEU A 170 13.69 -15.27 11.41
CA LEU A 170 14.78 -14.57 10.75
C LEU A 170 15.87 -15.55 10.32
N ARG A 171 16.29 -15.47 9.07
CA ARG A 171 17.38 -16.27 8.51
C ARG A 171 18.48 -15.35 7.98
N PRO A 172 19.74 -15.54 8.37
CA PRO A 172 20.83 -14.81 7.78
C PRO A 172 20.97 -15.17 6.29
N CYS A 173 21.15 -14.19 5.45
CA CYS A 173 21.42 -14.36 4.03
C CYS A 173 22.30 -13.21 3.53
N SER A 174 22.85 -13.37 2.34
CA SER A 174 23.55 -12.30 1.63
C SER A 174 22.80 -12.01 0.35
N PHE A 175 22.59 -10.74 0.04
CA PHE A 175 21.97 -10.31 -1.19
C PHE A 175 22.62 -9.02 -1.70
N LYS A 176 22.44 -8.75 -2.99
CA LYS A 176 22.90 -7.52 -3.62
C LYS A 176 21.71 -6.85 -4.29
N PRO A 177 21.22 -5.72 -3.78
CA PRO A 177 20.19 -4.95 -4.45
C PRO A 177 20.73 -4.39 -5.77
N SER A 178 19.88 -4.24 -6.78
CA SER A 178 20.27 -3.63 -8.06
C SER A 178 20.16 -2.10 -8.04
N ALA A 179 19.45 -1.56 -7.07
CA ALA A 179 19.34 -0.13 -6.80
C ALA A 179 19.87 0.14 -5.38
N GLY A 180 20.97 0.78 -5.27
CA GLY A 180 21.61 1.13 -4.00
C GLY A 180 22.82 1.97 -4.24
#